data_7abb8562a7f649c2f7ec4db1ead36e3d
#
_entry.id   7abb8562a7f649c2f7ec4db1ead36e3d
#
_cell.length_a   1.000
_cell.length_b   1.000
_cell.length_c   1.000
_cell.angle_alpha   90.00
_cell.angle_beta   90.00
_cell.angle_gamma   90.00
#
_symmetry.space_group_name_H-M   'P 1'
#
loop_
_entity.id
_entity.type
_entity.pdbx_description
1 polymer ?
#
loop_
_entity_poly.entity_id
_entity_poly.type
_entity_poly.pdbx_seq_one_letter_code
_entity_poly.pdbx_strand_id
1 'polypeptide(L)'
;FSLSRGLGDVYKRQHLRMAVCYWHTFNWPGGDPFGGQTFLRPWMEAGDKIEQAKDKLNNAFDFFEKLGIPYFCFHDVDVAPEGESFSETEKIQKTIIDEISKKLETSKVKLLWGTANLFSHRRYMSGAATNPDPDVFQYAAAQVKMCMENTMFLGGQNYVLWGGREGYETILNTNMKQEYDQLGRFLNMVAEHKHKIGFKGLLLIEPKPHEPTKHQYDFDSANVFAFLQKYGLEKEFKLNIEQNHAILAKHSFEHEIAYALSNDIFGSIDINRGDYLVGWDTDQFPNNVEELVCLLYTSPSPRDRLK
;
A
#
# COMPACT_ATOMS: atom_id res chain seq x y z
N PHE A 1 -30.06 -20.85 13.39
CA PHE A 1 -28.83 -20.79 12.58
C PHE A 1 -28.09 -22.10 12.69
N SER A 2 -28.28 -23.01 11.74
CA SER A 2 -27.41 -24.16 11.58
C SER A 2 -26.16 -23.68 10.83
N LEU A 3 -25.11 -23.34 11.55
CA LEU A 3 -23.78 -23.27 11.01
C LEU A 3 -23.40 -24.65 10.48
N SER A 4 -23.47 -24.86 9.18
CA SER A 4 -22.93 -26.04 8.55
C SER A 4 -21.44 -26.10 8.88
N ARG A 5 -21.12 -26.98 9.83
CA ARG A 5 -19.77 -27.18 10.32
C ARG A 5 -18.84 -27.56 9.16
N GLY A 6 -17.76 -26.86 9.04
CA GLY A 6 -16.51 -27.45 8.60
C GLY A 6 -16.03 -27.14 7.18
N LEU A 7 -16.86 -26.80 6.20
CA LEU A 7 -16.38 -26.51 4.83
C LEU A 7 -16.10 -25.03 4.56
N GLY A 8 -16.77 -24.14 5.30
CA GLY A 8 -16.57 -22.70 5.15
C GLY A 8 -15.23 -22.20 5.71
N ASP A 9 -14.83 -22.72 6.87
CA ASP A 9 -13.66 -22.20 7.60
C ASP A 9 -12.33 -22.60 6.97
N VAL A 10 -12.20 -23.82 6.51
CA VAL A 10 -10.98 -24.31 5.84
C VAL A 10 -10.82 -23.64 4.48
N TYR A 11 -11.91 -23.46 3.75
CA TYR A 11 -11.89 -22.82 2.42
C TYR A 11 -11.56 -21.34 2.50
N LYS A 12 -12.10 -20.62 3.47
CA LYS A 12 -11.87 -19.18 3.64
C LYS A 12 -10.46 -18.87 4.12
N ARG A 13 -9.90 -19.68 5.04
CA ARG A 13 -8.51 -19.53 5.51
C ARG A 13 -7.48 -19.75 4.42
N GLN A 14 -7.74 -20.61 3.45
CA GLN A 14 -6.81 -20.88 2.34
C GLN A 14 -6.73 -19.76 1.31
N HIS A 15 -7.73 -18.85 1.25
CA HIS A 15 -7.78 -17.76 0.28
C HIS A 15 -7.36 -16.42 0.85
N LEU A 16 -7.44 -16.22 2.16
CA LEU A 16 -6.99 -15.00 2.80
C LEU A 16 -5.47 -15.07 3.04
N ARG A 17 -4.73 -14.32 2.26
CA ARG A 17 -3.29 -14.18 2.41
C ARG A 17 -3.02 -13.06 3.41
N MET A 18 -3.00 -13.42 4.70
CA MET A 18 -2.71 -12.46 5.76
C MET A 18 -1.26 -12.01 5.68
N ALA A 19 -1.04 -10.70 5.70
CA ALA A 19 0.26 -10.08 5.69
C ALA A 19 0.44 -9.14 6.90
N VAL A 20 1.68 -8.98 7.36
CA VAL A 20 2.05 -7.95 8.33
C VAL A 20 2.64 -6.77 7.58
N CYS A 21 2.14 -5.56 7.88
CA CYS A 21 2.72 -4.33 7.37
C CYS A 21 4.04 -4.00 8.09
N TYR A 22 5.03 -3.54 7.31
CA TYR A 22 6.35 -3.22 7.86
C TYR A 22 6.39 -1.85 8.54
N TRP A 23 5.54 -0.91 8.13
CA TRP A 23 5.63 0.51 8.53
C TRP A 23 5.20 0.78 9.96
N HIS A 24 4.05 0.32 10.43
CA HIS A 24 3.57 0.63 11.78
C HIS A 24 4.41 0.00 12.88
N THR A 25 4.58 -1.31 12.81
CA THR A 25 5.23 -2.08 13.88
C THR A 25 6.71 -1.76 13.98
N PHE A 26 7.40 -1.53 12.86
CA PHE A 26 8.86 -1.45 12.84
C PHE A 26 9.41 -0.06 12.57
N ASN A 27 8.66 0.85 11.96
CA ASN A 27 9.14 2.17 11.55
C ASN A 27 8.51 3.33 12.30
N TRP A 28 7.23 3.21 12.71
CA TRP A 28 6.56 4.34 13.33
C TRP A 28 7.17 4.67 14.69
N PRO A 29 7.70 5.90 14.86
CA PRO A 29 8.34 6.31 16.09
C PRO A 29 7.35 6.81 17.16
N GLY A 30 6.04 6.78 16.88
CA GLY A 30 5.01 7.29 17.78
C GLY A 30 4.85 8.81 17.76
N GLY A 31 5.26 9.46 16.66
CA GLY A 31 5.02 10.89 16.43
C GLY A 31 3.62 11.15 15.88
N ASP A 32 3.06 12.32 16.21
CA ASP A 32 1.78 12.83 15.71
C ASP A 32 1.83 14.36 15.61
N PRO A 33 0.73 15.04 15.15
CA PRO A 33 0.69 16.49 15.05
C PRO A 33 0.87 17.24 16.39
N PHE A 34 0.76 16.55 17.52
CA PHE A 34 0.80 17.15 18.87
C PHE A 34 2.11 16.89 19.60
N GLY A 35 2.93 15.95 19.13
CA GLY A 35 4.17 15.61 19.80
C GLY A 35 5.14 14.81 18.94
N GLY A 36 6.35 14.70 19.48
CA GLY A 36 7.45 13.96 18.88
C GLY A 36 7.38 12.45 19.14
N GLN A 37 8.54 11.81 19.01
CA GLN A 37 8.67 10.37 19.16
C GLN A 37 8.29 9.89 20.56
N THR A 38 7.38 8.92 20.65
CA THR A 38 6.93 8.30 21.91
C THR A 38 7.34 6.84 22.02
N PHE A 39 7.80 6.22 20.94
CA PHE A 39 8.31 4.85 20.93
C PHE A 39 9.82 4.82 20.69
N LEU A 40 10.52 4.08 21.58
CA LEU A 40 11.91 3.70 21.36
C LEU A 40 11.94 2.27 20.79
N ARG A 41 12.55 2.11 19.64
CA ARG A 41 12.76 0.80 19.01
C ARG A 41 14.22 0.43 19.13
N PRO A 42 14.59 -0.73 19.70
CA PRO A 42 16.01 -1.09 19.91
C PRO A 42 16.84 -1.03 18.62
N TRP A 43 16.26 -1.39 17.49
CA TRP A 43 16.94 -1.32 16.18
C TRP A 43 17.12 0.09 15.62
N MET A 44 16.54 1.14 16.23
CA MET A 44 16.72 2.54 15.83
C MET A 44 17.91 3.21 16.55
N GLU A 45 18.50 2.54 17.52
CA GLU A 45 19.58 3.10 18.35
C GLU A 45 20.99 2.89 17.76
N ALA A 46 21.17 1.98 16.82
CA ALA A 46 22.47 1.79 16.16
C ALA A 46 22.87 3.05 15.37
N GLY A 47 24.16 3.36 15.35
CA GLY A 47 24.65 4.62 14.77
C GLY A 47 24.59 4.68 13.23
N ASP A 48 24.69 3.52 12.55
CA ASP A 48 24.62 3.42 11.10
C ASP A 48 23.22 3.01 10.63
N LYS A 49 22.65 3.79 9.72
CA LYS A 49 21.32 3.57 9.18
C LYS A 49 21.17 2.23 8.42
N ILE A 50 22.23 1.74 7.79
CA ILE A 50 22.22 0.44 7.11
C ILE A 50 22.18 -0.69 8.13
N GLU A 51 22.96 -0.59 9.20
CA GLU A 51 22.90 -1.57 10.30
C GLU A 51 21.55 -1.52 11.02
N GLN A 52 20.97 -0.31 11.25
CA GLN A 52 19.60 -0.17 11.75
C GLN A 52 18.59 -0.91 10.87
N ALA A 53 18.72 -0.77 9.54
CA ALA A 53 17.83 -1.47 8.59
C ALA A 53 17.99 -2.99 8.67
N LYS A 54 19.21 -3.51 8.83
CA LYS A 54 19.48 -4.95 8.99
C LYS A 54 18.94 -5.48 10.32
N ASP A 55 19.16 -4.75 11.42
CA ASP A 55 18.63 -5.13 12.74
C ASP A 55 17.11 -5.15 12.74
N LYS A 56 16.49 -4.13 12.15
CA LYS A 56 15.05 -4.08 11.93
C LYS A 56 14.55 -5.28 11.12
N LEU A 57 15.24 -5.63 10.02
CA LEU A 57 14.92 -6.78 9.20
C LEU A 57 14.95 -8.09 10.00
N ASN A 58 15.97 -8.28 10.83
CA ASN A 58 16.08 -9.47 11.68
C ASN A 58 14.91 -9.57 12.66
N ASN A 59 14.58 -8.47 13.33
CA ASN A 59 13.44 -8.40 14.26
C ASN A 59 12.10 -8.60 13.56
N ALA A 60 11.93 -8.06 12.35
CA ALA A 60 10.71 -8.22 11.57
C ALA A 60 10.45 -9.69 11.20
N PHE A 61 11.46 -10.38 10.67
CA PHE A 61 11.29 -11.79 10.30
C PHE A 61 11.07 -12.70 11.51
N ASP A 62 11.77 -12.46 12.63
CA ASP A 62 11.50 -13.16 13.90
C ASP A 62 10.06 -12.97 14.37
N PHE A 63 9.53 -11.75 14.24
CA PHE A 63 8.14 -11.43 14.57
C PHE A 63 7.15 -12.13 13.63
N PHE A 64 7.37 -12.08 12.31
CA PHE A 64 6.49 -12.73 11.34
C PHE A 64 6.39 -14.24 11.58
N GLU A 65 7.53 -14.88 11.84
CA GLU A 65 7.61 -16.31 12.10
C GLU A 65 6.91 -16.69 13.42
N LYS A 66 7.10 -15.90 14.48
CA LYS A 66 6.42 -16.12 15.77
C LYS A 66 4.90 -15.93 15.67
N LEU A 67 4.42 -14.99 14.87
CA LEU A 67 3.00 -14.83 14.59
C LEU A 67 2.44 -15.93 13.70
N GLY A 68 3.28 -16.63 12.95
CA GLY A 68 2.86 -17.60 11.95
C GLY A 68 2.13 -16.97 10.75
N ILE A 69 2.36 -15.67 10.46
CA ILE A 69 1.78 -14.96 9.33
C ILE A 69 2.63 -15.21 8.09
N PRO A 70 2.03 -15.69 6.97
CA PRO A 70 2.80 -16.16 5.82
C PRO A 70 3.30 -15.05 4.89
N TYR A 71 2.85 -13.81 5.06
CA TYR A 71 3.21 -12.70 4.17
C TYR A 71 3.57 -11.44 4.94
N PHE A 72 4.31 -10.55 4.27
CA PHE A 72 4.54 -9.17 4.70
C PHE A 72 4.43 -8.23 3.50
N CYS A 73 4.35 -6.93 3.77
CA CYS A 73 4.36 -5.86 2.78
C CYS A 73 5.14 -4.67 3.30
N PHE A 74 5.71 -3.85 2.40
CA PHE A 74 6.57 -2.73 2.78
C PHE A 74 6.50 -1.56 1.78
N HIS A 75 6.84 -0.36 2.29
CA HIS A 75 7.34 0.72 1.44
C HIS A 75 8.87 0.63 1.32
N ASP A 76 9.41 1.07 0.20
CA ASP A 76 10.86 1.05 -0.05
C ASP A 76 11.68 1.71 1.07
N VAL A 77 11.21 2.85 1.60
CA VAL A 77 11.88 3.57 2.70
C VAL A 77 11.71 2.91 4.07
N ASP A 78 10.78 1.98 4.21
CA ASP A 78 10.58 1.22 5.45
C ASP A 78 11.73 0.23 5.66
N VAL A 79 12.17 -0.39 4.59
CA VAL A 79 13.20 -1.45 4.64
C VAL A 79 14.60 -0.92 4.50
N ALA A 80 14.80 0.20 3.76
CA ALA A 80 16.12 0.76 3.51
C ALA A 80 16.10 2.28 3.58
N PRO A 81 17.11 2.93 4.18
CA PRO A 81 17.20 4.37 4.22
C PRO A 81 17.44 4.97 2.83
N GLU A 82 16.98 6.19 2.62
CA GLU A 82 17.31 7.00 1.44
C GLU A 82 18.74 7.56 1.55
N GLY A 83 19.49 7.55 0.44
CA GLY A 83 20.80 8.18 0.33
C GLY A 83 20.72 9.64 -0.09
N GLU A 84 21.87 10.30 -0.18
CA GLU A 84 21.98 11.72 -0.60
C GLU A 84 21.66 11.92 -2.09
N SER A 85 21.71 10.85 -2.88
CA SER A 85 21.36 10.85 -4.31
C SER A 85 20.56 9.60 -4.67
N PHE A 86 19.85 9.66 -5.81
CA PHE A 86 19.11 8.49 -6.31
C PHE A 86 20.05 7.29 -6.53
N SER A 87 21.22 7.48 -7.09
CA SER A 87 22.20 6.40 -7.30
C SER A 87 22.72 5.79 -5.99
N GLU A 88 22.84 6.58 -4.94
CA GLU A 88 23.17 6.05 -3.61
C GLU A 88 22.01 5.29 -3.01
N THR A 89 20.80 5.82 -3.13
CA THR A 89 19.57 5.12 -2.72
C THR A 89 19.44 3.75 -3.41
N GLU A 90 19.69 3.68 -4.72
CA GLU A 90 19.69 2.40 -5.44
C GLU A 90 20.69 1.38 -4.87
N LYS A 91 21.89 1.81 -4.51
CA LYS A 91 22.91 0.94 -3.91
C LYS A 91 22.51 0.46 -2.52
N ILE A 92 21.97 1.35 -1.71
CA ILE A 92 21.46 1.02 -0.36
C ILE A 92 20.28 0.05 -0.48
N GLN A 93 19.32 0.35 -1.33
CA GLN A 93 18.16 -0.51 -1.61
C GLN A 93 18.65 -1.91 -2.03
N LYS A 94 19.55 -1.97 -3.00
CA LYS A 94 20.11 -3.26 -3.45
C LYS A 94 20.70 -4.05 -2.29
N THR A 95 21.48 -3.41 -1.42
CA THR A 95 22.11 -4.08 -0.27
C THR A 95 21.06 -4.71 0.65
N ILE A 96 20.00 -3.98 1.00
CA ILE A 96 18.97 -4.49 1.91
C ILE A 96 18.05 -5.50 1.20
N ILE A 97 17.72 -5.30 -0.06
CA ILE A 97 16.93 -6.24 -0.87
C ILE A 97 17.67 -7.61 -1.00
N ASP A 98 18.98 -7.59 -1.18
CA ASP A 98 19.79 -8.82 -1.19
C ASP A 98 19.74 -9.53 0.20
N GLU A 99 19.72 -8.79 1.32
CA GLU A 99 19.53 -9.37 2.66
C GLU A 99 18.12 -9.93 2.86
N ILE A 100 17.08 -9.23 2.40
CA ILE A 100 15.70 -9.73 2.41
C ILE A 100 15.61 -11.04 1.60
N SER A 101 16.22 -11.08 0.40
CA SER A 101 16.22 -12.28 -0.44
C SER A 101 16.80 -13.48 0.28
N LYS A 102 17.94 -13.32 0.98
CA LYS A 102 18.55 -14.39 1.81
C LYS A 102 17.60 -14.87 2.92
N LYS A 103 16.88 -13.93 3.57
CA LYS A 103 15.90 -14.30 4.59
C LYS A 103 14.75 -15.12 4.00
N LEU A 104 14.26 -14.74 2.82
CA LEU A 104 13.18 -15.43 2.12
C LEU A 104 13.57 -16.86 1.70
N GLU A 105 14.84 -17.14 1.41
CA GLU A 105 15.33 -18.49 1.09
C GLU A 105 15.18 -19.47 2.25
N THR A 106 15.29 -18.99 3.49
CA THR A 106 15.26 -19.81 4.70
C THR A 106 13.95 -19.73 5.48
N SER A 107 13.11 -18.74 5.18
CA SER A 107 11.83 -18.50 5.85
C SER A 107 10.66 -19.06 5.04
N LYS A 108 9.52 -19.30 5.72
CA LYS A 108 8.24 -19.59 5.09
C LYS A 108 7.47 -18.32 4.71
N VAL A 109 7.93 -17.17 5.17
CA VAL A 109 7.33 -15.86 4.91
C VAL A 109 7.60 -15.46 3.46
N LYS A 110 6.65 -14.80 2.82
CA LYS A 110 6.71 -14.33 1.43
C LYS A 110 6.33 -12.87 1.35
N LEU A 111 6.78 -12.19 0.31
CA LEU A 111 6.33 -10.83 0.03
C LEU A 111 4.94 -10.86 -0.64
N LEU A 112 3.96 -10.14 -0.05
CA LEU A 112 2.66 -9.94 -0.68
C LEU A 112 2.74 -8.80 -1.70
N TRP A 113 3.20 -7.63 -1.27
CA TRP A 113 3.42 -6.49 -2.15
C TRP A 113 4.48 -5.53 -1.60
N GLY A 114 5.13 -4.82 -2.51
CA GLY A 114 5.95 -3.66 -2.24
C GLY A 114 5.33 -2.41 -2.82
N THR A 115 5.76 -1.25 -2.35
CA THR A 115 5.35 0.06 -2.86
C THR A 115 6.44 1.11 -2.66
N ALA A 116 6.48 2.09 -3.52
CA ALA A 116 7.32 3.27 -3.35
C ALA A 116 6.61 4.30 -2.46
N ASN A 117 7.31 4.81 -1.45
CA ASN A 117 6.82 5.91 -0.64
C ASN A 117 6.99 7.24 -1.39
N LEU A 118 5.93 7.68 -2.06
CA LEU A 118 5.90 8.93 -2.83
C LEU A 118 5.23 10.08 -2.05
N PHE A 119 5.24 10.04 -0.72
CA PHE A 119 4.48 10.99 0.09
C PHE A 119 5.22 11.54 1.31
N SER A 120 6.15 10.80 1.91
CA SER A 120 6.81 11.23 3.15
C SER A 120 7.92 12.26 2.93
N HIS A 121 8.68 12.16 1.85
CA HIS A 121 9.78 13.08 1.59
C HIS A 121 9.24 14.45 1.14
N ARG A 122 9.88 15.54 1.62
CA ARG A 122 9.47 16.92 1.30
C ARG A 122 9.40 17.25 -0.19
N ARG A 123 10.10 16.51 -1.07
CA ARG A 123 10.02 16.71 -2.53
C ARG A 123 8.61 16.49 -3.05
N TYR A 124 7.83 15.65 -2.38
CA TYR A 124 6.47 15.26 -2.78
C TYR A 124 5.37 16.13 -2.17
N MET A 125 5.71 17.21 -1.47
CA MET A 125 4.70 18.04 -0.78
C MET A 125 3.63 18.63 -1.72
N SER A 126 3.94 18.78 -3.01
CA SER A 126 3.02 19.25 -4.06
C SER A 126 2.67 18.16 -5.06
N GLY A 127 2.59 16.90 -4.59
CA GLY A 127 2.39 15.73 -5.43
C GLY A 127 3.69 15.05 -5.85
N ALA A 128 3.58 13.84 -6.30
CA ALA A 128 4.65 13.09 -6.96
C ALA A 128 4.33 12.93 -8.45
N ALA A 129 3.31 12.13 -8.77
CA ALA A 129 2.80 11.95 -10.12
C ALA A 129 2.06 13.18 -10.68
N THR A 130 1.48 14.00 -9.80
CA THR A 130 0.78 15.24 -10.14
C THR A 130 1.68 16.47 -10.06
N ASN A 131 2.92 16.33 -9.59
CA ASN A 131 3.80 17.46 -9.36
C ASN A 131 4.06 18.26 -10.65
N PRO A 132 3.96 19.60 -10.61
CA PRO A 132 4.25 20.44 -11.76
C PRO A 132 5.76 20.48 -12.12
N ASP A 133 6.63 20.13 -11.18
CA ASP A 133 8.08 20.05 -11.40
C ASP A 133 8.42 18.73 -12.10
N PRO A 134 8.97 18.79 -13.35
CA PRO A 134 9.33 17.59 -14.10
C PRO A 134 10.42 16.76 -13.43
N ASP A 135 11.31 17.35 -12.64
CA ASP A 135 12.38 16.63 -11.95
C ASP A 135 11.81 15.78 -10.81
N VAL A 136 10.80 16.28 -10.10
CA VAL A 136 10.07 15.51 -9.07
C VAL A 136 9.30 14.38 -9.71
N PHE A 137 8.59 14.63 -10.82
CA PHE A 137 7.87 13.59 -11.57
C PHE A 137 8.81 12.47 -12.03
N GLN A 138 9.97 12.83 -12.59
CA GLN A 138 10.97 11.86 -13.05
C GLN A 138 11.56 11.06 -11.89
N TYR A 139 11.85 11.71 -10.75
CA TYR A 139 12.34 11.04 -9.56
C TYR A 139 11.31 10.02 -9.04
N ALA A 140 10.06 10.42 -8.95
CA ALA A 140 8.96 9.53 -8.54
C ALA A 140 8.83 8.33 -9.47
N ALA A 141 8.91 8.54 -10.79
CA ALA A 141 8.86 7.46 -11.77
C ALA A 141 10.05 6.49 -11.64
N ALA A 142 11.25 7.02 -11.39
CA ALA A 142 12.45 6.21 -11.17
C ALA A 142 12.34 5.40 -9.86
N GLN A 143 11.79 5.98 -8.80
CA GLN A 143 11.57 5.31 -7.52
C GLN A 143 10.54 4.18 -7.64
N VAL A 144 9.41 4.39 -8.32
CA VAL A 144 8.42 3.35 -8.61
C VAL A 144 9.04 2.23 -9.43
N LYS A 145 9.80 2.56 -10.48
CA LYS A 145 10.51 1.58 -11.30
C LYS A 145 11.42 0.69 -10.44
N MET A 146 12.29 1.29 -9.65
CA MET A 146 13.22 0.55 -8.77
C MET A 146 12.46 -0.33 -7.77
N CYS A 147 11.46 0.19 -7.11
CA CYS A 147 10.69 -0.55 -6.12
C CYS A 147 9.89 -1.71 -6.74
N MET A 148 9.33 -1.53 -7.94
CA MET A 148 8.62 -2.60 -8.65
C MET A 148 9.59 -3.71 -9.09
N GLU A 149 10.77 -3.37 -9.58
CA GLU A 149 11.83 -4.34 -9.93
C GLU A 149 12.29 -5.10 -8.68
N ASN A 150 12.49 -4.44 -7.55
CA ASN A 150 12.80 -5.06 -6.27
C ASN A 150 11.67 -5.98 -5.78
N THR A 151 10.42 -5.54 -5.91
CA THR A 151 9.24 -6.35 -5.56
C THR A 151 9.19 -7.62 -6.41
N MET A 152 9.43 -7.52 -7.70
CA MET A 152 9.48 -8.68 -8.60
C MET A 152 10.64 -9.61 -8.25
N PHE A 153 11.82 -9.07 -7.97
CA PHE A 153 13.01 -9.85 -7.58
C PHE A 153 12.77 -10.67 -6.31
N LEU A 154 12.07 -10.10 -5.31
CA LEU A 154 11.70 -10.77 -4.07
C LEU A 154 10.51 -11.74 -4.21
N GLY A 155 9.97 -11.91 -5.42
CA GLY A 155 8.81 -12.78 -5.66
C GLY A 155 7.49 -12.20 -5.14
N GLY A 156 7.39 -10.89 -5.01
CA GLY A 156 6.16 -10.18 -4.61
C GLY A 156 5.00 -10.48 -5.55
N GLN A 157 3.82 -10.60 -4.97
CA GLN A 157 2.62 -11.03 -5.70
C GLN A 157 1.85 -9.85 -6.31
N ASN A 158 1.97 -8.66 -5.73
CA ASN A 158 1.30 -7.45 -6.18
C ASN A 158 2.22 -6.24 -5.99
N TYR A 159 1.81 -5.09 -6.53
CA TYR A 159 2.43 -3.79 -6.33
C TYR A 159 1.34 -2.77 -5.99
N VAL A 160 1.48 -2.05 -4.88
CA VAL A 160 0.49 -1.05 -4.45
C VAL A 160 0.97 0.36 -4.81
N LEU A 161 0.03 1.24 -5.11
CA LEU A 161 0.24 2.68 -5.26
C LEU A 161 -0.78 3.40 -4.36
N TRP A 162 -0.26 4.15 -3.41
CA TRP A 162 -1.07 5.06 -2.59
C TRP A 162 -0.73 6.51 -2.93
N GLY A 163 -1.77 7.26 -3.30
CA GLY A 163 -1.68 8.62 -3.79
C GLY A 163 -1.72 9.70 -2.71
N GLY A 164 -1.08 9.50 -1.56
CA GLY A 164 -1.18 10.36 -0.39
C GLY A 164 -0.90 11.85 -0.61
N ARG A 165 -0.13 12.20 -1.65
CA ARG A 165 0.13 13.59 -2.06
C ARG A 165 -0.49 13.96 -3.40
N GLU A 166 -1.22 13.04 -4.03
CA GLU A 166 -1.90 13.26 -5.30
C GLU A 166 -3.27 13.91 -5.07
N GLY A 167 -3.29 15.24 -5.00
CA GLY A 167 -4.48 16.00 -4.67
C GLY A 167 -4.17 17.47 -4.43
N TYR A 168 -5.03 18.19 -3.75
CA TYR A 168 -4.86 19.62 -3.52
C TYR A 168 -5.16 20.05 -2.08
N GLU A 169 -4.49 21.12 -1.65
CA GLU A 169 -4.75 21.82 -0.40
C GLU A 169 -5.86 22.88 -0.56
N THR A 170 -5.88 23.54 -1.72
CA THR A 170 -6.90 24.53 -2.09
C THR A 170 -7.13 24.54 -3.60
N ILE A 171 -8.39 24.62 -4.00
CA ILE A 171 -8.77 24.61 -5.41
C ILE A 171 -8.36 25.89 -6.15
N LEU A 172 -8.08 26.98 -5.43
CA LEU A 172 -7.82 28.30 -6.03
C LEU A 172 -6.53 28.35 -6.86
N ASN A 173 -5.54 27.56 -6.53
CA ASN A 173 -4.25 27.52 -7.22
C ASN A 173 -3.95 26.15 -7.84
N THR A 174 -4.99 25.34 -8.05
CA THR A 174 -4.88 23.99 -8.58
C THR A 174 -5.34 23.94 -10.03
N ASN A 175 -4.48 23.46 -10.92
CA ASN A 175 -4.89 23.08 -12.27
C ASN A 175 -5.25 21.58 -12.28
N MET A 176 -6.45 21.28 -11.77
CA MET A 176 -6.93 19.90 -11.62
C MET A 176 -6.85 19.10 -12.92
N LYS A 177 -7.14 19.72 -14.08
CA LYS A 177 -7.06 19.02 -15.36
C LYS A 177 -5.63 18.56 -15.66
N GLN A 178 -4.65 19.43 -15.45
CA GLN A 178 -3.25 19.11 -15.66
C GLN A 178 -2.77 18.01 -14.71
N GLU A 179 -3.15 18.10 -13.44
CA GLU A 179 -2.78 17.11 -12.43
C GLU A 179 -3.36 15.73 -12.75
N TYR A 180 -4.65 15.68 -13.13
CA TYR A 180 -5.27 14.43 -13.59
C TYR A 180 -4.58 13.84 -14.83
N ASP A 181 -4.25 14.68 -15.83
CA ASP A 181 -3.58 14.22 -17.05
C ASP A 181 -2.15 13.71 -16.74
N GLN A 182 -1.44 14.35 -15.81
CA GLN A 182 -0.12 13.88 -15.34
C GLN A 182 -0.22 12.55 -14.58
N LEU A 183 -1.19 12.42 -13.66
CA LEU A 183 -1.43 11.17 -12.94
C LEU A 183 -1.80 10.03 -13.91
N GLY A 184 -2.67 10.30 -14.89
CA GLY A 184 -3.03 9.33 -15.93
C GLY A 184 -1.80 8.89 -16.75
N ARG A 185 -0.95 9.83 -17.13
CA ARG A 185 0.32 9.55 -17.81
C ARG A 185 1.25 8.71 -16.95
N PHE A 186 1.39 9.06 -15.66
CA PHE A 186 2.23 8.33 -14.72
C PHE A 186 1.79 6.87 -14.57
N LEU A 187 0.50 6.63 -14.35
CA LEU A 187 -0.04 5.29 -14.21
C LEU A 187 0.08 4.46 -15.51
N ASN A 188 -0.05 5.09 -16.69
CA ASN A 188 0.25 4.43 -17.95
C ASN A 188 1.72 3.96 -18.01
N MET A 189 2.68 4.82 -17.62
CA MET A 189 4.09 4.45 -17.55
C MET A 189 4.35 3.30 -16.57
N VAL A 190 3.64 3.26 -15.45
CA VAL A 190 3.72 2.16 -14.48
C VAL A 190 3.23 0.84 -15.10
N ALA A 191 2.11 0.86 -15.80
CA ALA A 191 1.56 -0.31 -16.48
C ALA A 191 2.50 -0.79 -17.62
N GLU A 192 3.01 0.13 -18.44
CA GLU A 192 4.00 -0.18 -19.48
C GLU A 192 5.26 -0.82 -18.89
N HIS A 193 5.77 -0.27 -17.78
CA HIS A 193 6.96 -0.83 -17.12
C HIS A 193 6.70 -2.23 -16.57
N LYS A 194 5.56 -2.47 -15.92
CA LYS A 194 5.11 -3.80 -15.49
C LYS A 194 5.19 -4.82 -16.62
N HIS A 195 4.62 -4.47 -17.78
CA HIS A 195 4.64 -5.34 -18.95
C HIS A 195 6.05 -5.55 -19.50
N LYS A 196 6.84 -4.48 -19.56
CA LYS A 196 8.23 -4.51 -20.05
C LYS A 196 9.12 -5.46 -19.24
N ILE A 197 9.00 -5.45 -17.90
CA ILE A 197 9.80 -6.33 -17.04
C ILE A 197 9.18 -7.72 -16.87
N GLY A 198 7.94 -7.92 -17.35
CA GLY A 198 7.22 -9.18 -17.24
C GLY A 198 6.65 -9.47 -15.84
N PHE A 199 6.46 -8.46 -15.00
CA PHE A 199 5.84 -8.62 -13.69
C PHE A 199 4.40 -9.08 -13.82
N LYS A 200 4.05 -10.21 -13.20
CA LYS A 200 2.73 -10.86 -13.32
C LYS A 200 1.77 -10.46 -12.20
N GLY A 201 2.24 -9.74 -11.19
CA GLY A 201 1.43 -9.28 -10.07
C GLY A 201 0.37 -8.25 -10.50
N LEU A 202 -0.62 -8.05 -9.64
CA LEU A 202 -1.59 -6.97 -9.83
C LEU A 202 -0.96 -5.63 -9.49
N LEU A 203 -1.35 -4.60 -10.23
CA LEU A 203 -1.17 -3.20 -9.81
C LEU A 203 -2.41 -2.79 -9.02
N LEU A 204 -2.20 -2.27 -7.83
CA LEU A 204 -3.27 -1.91 -6.91
C LEU A 204 -3.21 -0.43 -6.58
N ILE A 205 -4.34 0.27 -6.70
CA ILE A 205 -4.50 1.64 -6.20
C ILE A 205 -5.22 1.55 -4.86
N GLU A 206 -4.73 2.30 -3.88
CA GLU A 206 -5.32 2.38 -2.56
C GLU A 206 -6.04 3.72 -2.40
N PRO A 207 -7.39 3.73 -2.42
CA PRO A 207 -8.16 4.95 -2.27
C PRO A 207 -8.06 5.53 -0.87
N LYS A 208 -7.99 6.86 -0.78
CA LYS A 208 -8.10 7.64 0.45
C LYS A 208 -8.65 9.03 0.15
N PRO A 209 -9.63 9.56 0.92
CA PRO A 209 -10.24 10.85 0.59
C PRO A 209 -9.36 12.05 0.90
N HIS A 210 -8.54 11.98 1.93
CA HIS A 210 -7.67 13.05 2.42
C HIS A 210 -6.60 12.49 3.36
N GLU A 211 -5.65 13.34 3.75
CA GLU A 211 -4.46 13.06 4.58
C GLU A 211 -3.36 12.29 3.84
N PRO A 212 -2.21 12.93 3.71
CA PRO A 212 -1.85 14.27 4.20
C PRO A 212 -2.42 15.41 3.38
N THR A 213 -2.81 15.19 2.13
CA THR A 213 -3.45 16.21 1.28
C THR A 213 -4.88 16.45 1.73
N LYS A 214 -5.39 17.68 1.63
CA LYS A 214 -6.75 18.02 2.08
C LYS A 214 -7.85 17.38 1.24
N HIS A 215 -7.58 17.12 -0.02
CA HIS A 215 -8.44 16.39 -0.93
C HIS A 215 -7.60 15.57 -1.89
N GLN A 216 -7.69 14.26 -1.83
CA GLN A 216 -7.00 13.34 -2.73
C GLN A 216 -7.86 13.01 -3.95
N TYR A 217 -7.21 12.74 -5.10
CA TYR A 217 -7.91 12.41 -6.34
C TYR A 217 -8.46 10.98 -6.34
N ASP A 218 -7.80 10.07 -5.64
CA ASP A 218 -8.21 8.69 -5.41
C ASP A 218 -9.16 8.54 -4.22
N PHE A 219 -10.16 9.43 -4.11
CA PHE A 219 -11.02 9.67 -2.96
C PHE A 219 -11.69 8.39 -2.42
N ASP A 220 -12.25 7.56 -3.29
CA ASP A 220 -12.95 6.30 -3.01
C ASP A 220 -12.90 5.37 -4.22
N SER A 221 -13.46 4.18 -4.10
CA SER A 221 -13.51 3.19 -5.19
C SER A 221 -14.17 3.72 -6.46
N ALA A 222 -15.21 4.54 -6.33
CA ALA A 222 -15.95 5.08 -7.47
C ALA A 222 -15.14 6.14 -8.23
N ASN A 223 -14.45 7.03 -7.50
CA ASN A 223 -13.56 8.03 -8.10
C ASN A 223 -12.37 7.38 -8.80
N VAL A 224 -11.75 6.39 -8.18
CA VAL A 224 -10.65 5.65 -8.82
C VAL A 224 -11.13 4.94 -10.08
N PHE A 225 -12.29 4.28 -10.05
CA PHE A 225 -12.83 3.61 -11.22
C PHE A 225 -13.12 4.57 -12.37
N ALA A 226 -13.77 5.70 -12.08
CA ALA A 226 -14.02 6.75 -13.08
C ALA A 226 -12.72 7.31 -13.67
N PHE A 227 -11.70 7.51 -12.84
CA PHE A 227 -10.38 7.93 -13.28
C PHE A 227 -9.73 6.88 -14.21
N LEU A 228 -9.73 5.61 -13.80
CA LEU A 228 -9.15 4.52 -14.60
C LEU A 228 -9.85 4.41 -15.96
N GLN A 229 -11.18 4.49 -16.01
CA GLN A 229 -11.95 4.50 -17.27
C GLN A 229 -11.57 5.68 -18.16
N LYS A 230 -11.44 6.88 -17.58
CA LYS A 230 -11.06 8.08 -18.33
C LYS A 230 -9.74 7.94 -19.07
N TYR A 231 -8.78 7.21 -18.49
CA TYR A 231 -7.43 7.03 -19.04
C TYR A 231 -7.20 5.65 -19.67
N GLY A 232 -8.23 4.80 -19.75
CA GLY A 232 -8.16 3.46 -20.36
C GLY A 232 -7.33 2.45 -19.55
N LEU A 233 -7.33 2.61 -18.24
CA LEU A 233 -6.48 1.85 -17.30
C LEU A 233 -7.28 0.83 -16.46
N GLU A 234 -8.59 0.71 -16.64
CA GLU A 234 -9.47 -0.12 -15.82
C GLU A 234 -9.17 -1.63 -15.89
N LYS A 235 -8.41 -2.05 -16.91
CA LYS A 235 -7.96 -3.45 -17.05
C LYS A 235 -6.58 -3.71 -16.45
N GLU A 236 -5.81 -2.65 -16.19
CA GLU A 236 -4.44 -2.74 -15.67
C GLU A 236 -4.39 -2.69 -14.15
N PHE A 237 -5.33 -1.98 -13.53
CA PHE A 237 -5.35 -1.73 -12.10
C PHE A 237 -6.55 -2.35 -11.41
N LYS A 238 -6.35 -2.71 -10.14
CA LYS A 238 -7.36 -3.09 -9.18
C LYS A 238 -7.24 -2.19 -7.95
N LEU A 239 -8.07 -2.41 -6.95
CA LEU A 239 -8.05 -1.63 -5.72
C LEU A 239 -7.46 -2.44 -4.56
N ASN A 240 -6.72 -1.75 -3.69
CA ASN A 240 -6.40 -2.16 -2.33
C ASN A 240 -7.28 -1.32 -1.39
N ILE A 241 -8.31 -1.90 -0.81
CA ILE A 241 -9.31 -1.15 -0.04
C ILE A 241 -8.95 -1.22 1.44
N GLU A 242 -8.65 -0.05 2.02
CA GLU A 242 -8.42 0.09 3.44
C GLU A 242 -9.71 0.45 4.18
N GLN A 243 -10.01 -0.27 5.26
CA GLN A 243 -11.23 -0.08 6.04
C GLN A 243 -11.33 1.34 6.62
N ASN A 244 -10.25 1.88 7.19
CA ASN A 244 -10.27 3.22 7.75
C ASN A 244 -10.43 4.29 6.67
N HIS A 245 -9.87 4.10 5.49
CA HIS A 245 -10.04 5.01 4.36
C HIS A 245 -11.49 5.06 3.88
N ALA A 246 -12.20 3.93 3.87
CA ALA A 246 -13.64 3.90 3.59
C ALA A 246 -14.42 4.73 4.61
N ILE A 247 -14.11 4.59 5.91
CA ILE A 247 -14.73 5.37 6.98
C ILE A 247 -14.48 6.88 6.80
N LEU A 248 -13.26 7.27 6.44
CA LEU A 248 -12.93 8.67 6.15
C LEU A 248 -13.71 9.22 4.96
N ALA A 249 -13.95 8.40 3.94
CA ALA A 249 -14.78 8.74 2.79
C ALA A 249 -16.29 8.76 3.13
N LYS A 250 -16.67 8.47 4.37
CA LYS A 250 -18.07 8.37 4.85
C LYS A 250 -18.83 7.21 4.22
N HIS A 251 -18.10 6.18 3.84
CA HIS A 251 -18.65 4.91 3.36
C HIS A 251 -18.48 3.81 4.40
N SER A 252 -19.32 2.80 4.34
CA SER A 252 -19.04 1.57 5.05
C SER A 252 -18.02 0.72 4.26
N PHE A 253 -17.29 -0.13 4.96
CA PHE A 253 -16.26 -0.98 4.34
C PHE A 253 -16.86 -1.94 3.30
N GLU A 254 -18.03 -2.52 3.61
CA GLU A 254 -18.74 -3.39 2.68
C GLU A 254 -19.25 -2.66 1.43
N HIS A 255 -19.55 -1.35 1.50
CA HIS A 255 -19.92 -0.56 0.33
C HIS A 255 -18.77 -0.50 -0.67
N GLU A 256 -17.58 -0.14 -0.21
CA GLU A 256 -16.38 -0.03 -1.04
C GLU A 256 -16.03 -1.38 -1.70
N ILE A 257 -16.11 -2.47 -0.92
CA ILE A 257 -15.86 -3.82 -1.42
C ILE A 257 -16.93 -4.24 -2.46
N ALA A 258 -18.21 -4.01 -2.15
CA ALA A 258 -19.29 -4.36 -3.05
C ALA A 258 -19.21 -3.58 -4.37
N TYR A 259 -18.89 -2.29 -4.31
CA TYR A 259 -18.67 -1.47 -5.49
C TYR A 259 -17.52 -2.01 -6.34
N ALA A 260 -16.38 -2.29 -5.71
CA ALA A 260 -15.19 -2.80 -6.40
C ALA A 260 -15.43 -4.17 -7.03
N LEU A 261 -16.16 -5.06 -6.36
CA LEU A 261 -16.55 -6.37 -6.89
C LEU A 261 -17.50 -6.26 -8.07
N SER A 262 -18.50 -5.37 -8.01
CA SER A 262 -19.49 -5.19 -9.08
C SER A 262 -18.91 -4.60 -10.36
N ASN A 263 -17.74 -3.95 -10.26
CA ASN A 263 -17.03 -3.35 -11.39
C ASN A 263 -15.74 -4.11 -11.78
N ASP A 264 -15.52 -5.31 -11.24
CA ASP A 264 -14.35 -6.15 -11.50
C ASP A 264 -13.00 -5.46 -11.20
N ILE A 265 -12.97 -4.54 -10.24
CA ILE A 265 -11.75 -3.81 -9.83
C ILE A 265 -11.27 -4.16 -8.41
N PHE A 266 -11.87 -5.14 -7.76
CA PHE A 266 -11.43 -5.61 -6.45
C PHE A 266 -10.09 -6.36 -6.56
N GLY A 267 -9.14 -6.07 -5.68
CA GLY A 267 -7.80 -6.68 -5.67
C GLY A 267 -7.35 -7.16 -4.30
N SER A 268 -7.26 -6.28 -3.34
CA SER A 268 -6.76 -6.56 -1.99
C SER A 268 -7.46 -5.68 -0.96
N ILE A 269 -7.18 -5.92 0.30
CA ILE A 269 -7.68 -5.12 1.42
C ILE A 269 -6.58 -4.89 2.45
N ASP A 270 -6.58 -3.71 3.04
CA ASP A 270 -5.86 -3.38 4.26
C ASP A 270 -6.85 -3.37 5.43
N ILE A 271 -6.60 -4.27 6.40
CA ILE A 271 -7.51 -4.43 7.53
C ILE A 271 -7.00 -3.61 8.70
N ASN A 272 -7.69 -2.53 8.95
CA ASN A 272 -7.57 -1.73 10.15
C ASN A 272 -8.97 -1.24 10.57
N ARG A 273 -9.03 -0.19 11.36
CA ARG A 273 -10.27 0.42 11.80
C ARG A 273 -10.07 1.91 12.02
N GLY A 274 -11.05 2.70 11.62
CA GLY A 274 -11.22 4.09 12.02
C GLY A 274 -12.38 4.28 12.97
N ASP A 275 -12.55 5.50 13.42
CA ASP A 275 -13.71 5.95 14.19
C ASP A 275 -14.55 6.89 13.32
N TYR A 276 -15.84 6.58 13.17
CA TYR A 276 -16.77 7.37 12.34
C TYR A 276 -16.93 8.82 12.79
N LEU A 277 -16.62 9.12 14.04
CA LEU A 277 -16.79 10.45 14.64
C LEU A 277 -15.51 11.28 14.68
N VAL A 278 -14.35 10.63 14.65
CA VAL A 278 -13.04 11.32 14.84
C VAL A 278 -12.65 12.12 13.60
N GLY A 279 -12.83 11.59 12.41
CA GLY A 279 -12.62 12.31 11.16
C GLY A 279 -11.17 12.42 10.68
N TRP A 280 -10.26 11.68 11.26
CA TRP A 280 -8.88 11.46 10.76
C TRP A 280 -8.51 9.99 10.81
N ASP A 281 -7.42 9.64 10.14
CA ASP A 281 -6.89 8.28 10.12
C ASP A 281 -6.33 7.88 11.48
N THR A 282 -7.02 6.99 12.16
CA THR A 282 -6.60 6.49 13.47
C THR A 282 -5.87 5.15 13.40
N ASP A 283 -5.99 4.47 12.25
CA ASP A 283 -5.33 3.19 11.96
C ASP A 283 -5.34 2.20 13.15
N GLN A 284 -6.51 2.04 13.73
CA GLN A 284 -6.71 1.19 14.90
C GLN A 284 -6.73 -0.28 14.50
N PHE A 285 -6.39 -1.15 15.45
CA PHE A 285 -6.52 -2.59 15.26
C PHE A 285 -8.01 -2.97 15.04
N PRO A 286 -8.33 -3.79 14.02
CA PRO A 286 -9.71 -4.14 13.69
C PRO A 286 -10.32 -5.02 14.76
N ASN A 287 -11.38 -4.55 15.40
CA ASN A 287 -12.11 -5.28 16.43
C ASN A 287 -13.65 -5.27 16.22
N ASN A 288 -14.12 -4.76 15.09
CA ASN A 288 -15.53 -4.78 14.72
C ASN A 288 -15.88 -6.14 14.07
N VAL A 289 -16.49 -7.02 14.85
CA VAL A 289 -16.84 -8.38 14.39
C VAL A 289 -17.87 -8.35 13.27
N GLU A 290 -18.80 -7.39 13.26
CA GLU A 290 -19.84 -7.26 12.25
C GLU A 290 -19.23 -6.99 10.87
N GLU A 291 -18.37 -5.99 10.75
CA GLU A 291 -17.67 -5.64 9.50
C GLU A 291 -16.76 -6.78 9.02
N LEU A 292 -16.04 -7.43 9.94
CA LEU A 292 -15.17 -8.57 9.60
C LEU A 292 -15.98 -9.78 9.11
N VAL A 293 -17.16 -10.01 9.66
CA VAL A 293 -18.09 -11.06 9.19
C VAL A 293 -18.63 -10.69 7.81
N CYS A 294 -19.08 -9.45 7.60
CA CYS A 294 -19.52 -8.97 6.29
C CYS A 294 -18.42 -9.14 5.24
N LEU A 295 -17.18 -8.79 5.55
CA LEU A 295 -16.03 -9.00 4.68
C LEU A 295 -15.90 -10.48 4.26
N LEU A 296 -16.01 -11.42 5.20
CA LEU A 296 -15.90 -12.85 4.91
C LEU A 296 -17.03 -13.36 4.00
N TYR A 297 -18.21 -12.75 4.06
CA TYR A 297 -19.35 -13.12 3.22
C TYR A 297 -19.35 -12.41 1.85
N THR A 298 -18.83 -11.20 1.76
CA THR A 298 -18.74 -10.43 0.51
C THR A 298 -17.51 -10.79 -0.32
N SER A 299 -16.44 -11.27 0.31
CA SER A 299 -15.24 -11.72 -0.40
C SER A 299 -15.58 -12.87 -1.36
N PRO A 300 -15.15 -12.81 -2.64
CA PRO A 300 -15.47 -13.84 -3.62
C PRO A 300 -14.93 -15.19 -3.16
N SER A 301 -15.82 -16.16 -3.01
CA SER A 301 -15.43 -17.54 -2.79
C SER A 301 -15.13 -18.22 -4.12
N PRO A 302 -14.31 -19.29 -4.17
CA PRO A 302 -14.10 -20.05 -5.39
C PRO A 302 -15.39 -20.57 -6.01
N ARG A 303 -16.47 -20.73 -5.23
CA ARG A 303 -17.79 -21.14 -5.73
C ARG A 303 -18.51 -20.04 -6.50
N ASP A 304 -18.20 -18.77 -6.24
CA ASP A 304 -18.84 -17.63 -6.92
C ASP A 304 -18.25 -17.41 -8.31
N ARG A 305 -17.07 -18.00 -8.60
CA ARG A 305 -16.47 -18.01 -9.94
C ARG A 305 -17.01 -19.10 -10.86
N LEU A 306 -17.85 -20.00 -10.34
CA LEU A 306 -18.44 -21.13 -11.07
C LEU A 306 -19.91 -20.89 -11.45
N LYS A 307 -20.42 -19.71 -11.19
CA LYS A 307 -21.71 -19.21 -11.67
C LYS A 307 -21.46 -18.17 -12.75
#